data_ecbd71b88f9c2ba4bb49997e1fa3644a
#
_entry.id   ecbd71b88f9c2ba4bb49997e1fa3644a
#
_cell.length_a   1.000
_cell.length_b   1.000
_cell.length_c   1.000
_cell.angle_alpha   90.00
_cell.angle_beta   90.00
_cell.angle_gamma   90.00
#
_symmetry.space_group_name_H-M   'P 1'
#
loop_
_entity.id
_entity.type
_entity.pdbx_description
1 polymer ?
#
loop_
_entity_poly.entity_id
_entity_poly.type
_entity_poly.pdbx_seq_one_letter_code
_entity_poly.pdbx_strand_id
1 'polypeptide(L)'
;EAILWADAILGNVPVELIRQNDHLEWFQSNFAGPDPYLAPGVLPPDCAVTNATGAYGLAISEWMLGMWLALIKDLLLYRDRQTARRWDPITRPVRSIAGARVLCVGMGDIGSSFARRAHALGAEVVGVRRHAADCPPYCLRVVGTDKLDEELPAADLIALSLPGTPETDHLFNAARLAKCKPGAILIN
;
A
#
# COMPACT_ATOMS: atom_id res chain seq x y z
N GLU A 1 -33.47 0.82 -8.78
CA GLU A 1 -34.35 -0.29 -9.25
C GLU A 1 -33.52 -1.43 -9.84
N ALA A 2 -32.56 -1.21 -10.78
CA ALA A 2 -31.78 -2.28 -11.42
C ALA A 2 -31.05 -3.19 -10.42
N ILE A 3 -30.53 -2.66 -9.34
CA ILE A 3 -29.80 -3.43 -8.30
C ILE A 3 -30.68 -4.50 -7.66
N LEU A 4 -32.00 -4.24 -7.55
CA LEU A 4 -32.93 -5.13 -6.82
C LEU A 4 -33.29 -6.41 -7.59
N TRP A 5 -33.05 -6.45 -8.89
CA TRP A 5 -33.39 -7.59 -9.75
C TRP A 5 -32.21 -8.17 -10.53
N ALA A 6 -31.01 -7.66 -10.28
CA ALA A 6 -29.81 -8.10 -10.97
C ALA A 6 -29.30 -9.43 -10.40
N ASP A 7 -28.96 -10.37 -11.28
CA ASP A 7 -28.26 -11.62 -10.91
C ASP A 7 -26.73 -11.36 -10.80
N ALA A 8 -26.23 -10.34 -11.50
CA ALA A 8 -24.82 -9.96 -11.46
C ALA A 8 -24.64 -8.43 -11.39
N ILE A 9 -23.73 -7.96 -10.56
CA ILE A 9 -23.41 -6.54 -10.41
C ILE A 9 -21.91 -6.33 -10.57
N LEU A 10 -21.53 -5.43 -11.50
CA LEU A 10 -20.17 -4.97 -11.68
C LEU A 10 -20.08 -3.51 -11.24
N GLY A 11 -19.18 -3.21 -10.32
CA GLY A 11 -18.93 -1.84 -9.84
C GLY A 11 -19.26 -1.69 -8.37
N ASN A 12 -18.93 -0.51 -7.86
CA ASN A 12 -19.18 -0.21 -6.45
C ASN A 12 -20.54 0.45 -6.29
N VAL A 13 -21.46 -0.26 -5.71
CA VAL A 13 -22.81 0.23 -5.39
C VAL A 13 -22.94 0.47 -3.90
N PRO A 14 -23.83 1.38 -3.46
CA PRO A 14 -24.07 1.59 -2.03
C PRO A 14 -24.49 0.27 -1.34
N VAL A 15 -23.85 -0.04 -0.20
CA VAL A 15 -24.11 -1.25 0.59
C VAL A 15 -25.60 -1.37 0.96
N GLU A 16 -26.25 -0.24 1.26
CA GLU A 16 -27.67 -0.18 1.62
C GLU A 16 -28.60 -0.61 0.49
N LEU A 17 -28.16 -0.46 -0.75
CA LEU A 17 -28.95 -0.89 -1.90
C LEU A 17 -28.69 -2.35 -2.25
N ILE A 18 -27.43 -2.80 -2.23
CA ILE A 18 -27.09 -4.19 -2.56
C ILE A 18 -27.66 -5.17 -1.53
N ARG A 19 -27.74 -4.76 -0.26
CA ARG A 19 -28.35 -5.53 0.83
C ARG A 19 -29.82 -5.90 0.59
N GLN A 20 -30.50 -5.17 -0.28
CA GLN A 20 -31.91 -5.40 -0.62
C GLN A 20 -32.10 -6.45 -1.74
N ASN A 21 -31.01 -6.91 -2.34
CA ASN A 21 -31.02 -7.96 -3.35
C ASN A 21 -30.73 -9.30 -2.66
N ASP A 22 -31.71 -10.18 -2.59
CA ASP A 22 -31.65 -11.48 -1.89
C ASP A 22 -31.29 -12.67 -2.80
N HIS A 23 -31.09 -12.39 -4.10
CA HIS A 23 -30.84 -13.44 -5.11
C HIS A 23 -29.60 -13.14 -5.99
N LEU A 24 -28.79 -12.11 -5.65
CA LEU A 24 -27.57 -11.79 -6.39
C LEU A 24 -26.62 -12.97 -6.39
N GLU A 25 -26.24 -13.43 -7.57
CA GLU A 25 -25.33 -14.58 -7.75
C GLU A 25 -23.88 -14.18 -7.83
N TRP A 26 -23.56 -12.98 -8.41
CA TRP A 26 -22.20 -12.50 -8.57
C TRP A 26 -22.06 -11.01 -8.36
N PHE A 27 -21.09 -10.65 -7.51
CA PHE A 27 -20.67 -9.27 -7.29
C PHE A 27 -19.19 -9.08 -7.63
N GLN A 28 -18.88 -8.18 -8.58
CA GLN A 28 -17.54 -7.75 -8.90
C GLN A 28 -17.28 -6.34 -8.35
N SER A 29 -16.45 -6.20 -7.33
CA SER A 29 -16.00 -4.90 -6.82
C SER A 29 -14.93 -4.28 -7.73
N ASN A 30 -15.00 -2.96 -7.96
CA ASN A 30 -13.94 -2.20 -8.61
C ASN A 30 -12.76 -1.92 -7.68
N PHE A 31 -12.89 -2.16 -6.38
CA PHE A 31 -11.79 -2.01 -5.41
C PHE A 31 -11.08 -3.34 -5.17
N ALA A 32 -9.82 -3.25 -4.78
CA ALA A 32 -9.07 -4.43 -4.34
C ALA A 32 -9.52 -4.91 -2.94
N GLY A 33 -10.02 -4.01 -2.09
CA GLY A 33 -10.60 -4.32 -0.78
C GLY A 33 -12.13 -4.31 -0.83
N PRO A 34 -12.81 -5.47 -0.88
CA PRO A 34 -14.27 -5.55 -0.91
C PRO A 34 -14.90 -5.54 0.50
N ASP A 35 -14.15 -5.19 1.55
CA ASP A 35 -14.52 -5.35 2.96
C ASP A 35 -15.94 -4.87 3.31
N PRO A 36 -16.44 -3.72 2.85
CA PRO A 36 -17.81 -3.29 3.16
C PRO A 36 -18.90 -4.24 2.67
N TYR A 37 -18.62 -4.97 1.58
CA TYR A 37 -19.58 -5.91 0.99
C TYR A 37 -19.54 -7.30 1.64
N LEU A 38 -18.42 -7.61 2.33
CA LEU A 38 -18.25 -8.89 3.02
C LEU A 38 -18.84 -8.89 4.44
N ALA A 39 -19.37 -7.76 4.90
CA ALA A 39 -20.04 -7.69 6.19
C ALA A 39 -21.29 -8.59 6.20
N PRO A 40 -21.60 -9.24 7.35
CA PRO A 40 -22.76 -10.14 7.46
C PRO A 40 -24.07 -9.49 7.00
N GLY A 41 -24.82 -10.20 6.16
CA GLY A 41 -26.11 -9.77 5.66
C GLY A 41 -26.06 -8.65 4.60
N VAL A 42 -24.91 -8.39 4.00
CA VAL A 42 -24.79 -7.46 2.86
C VAL A 42 -25.05 -8.16 1.53
N LEU A 43 -24.46 -9.32 1.34
CA LEU A 43 -24.66 -10.15 0.15
C LEU A 43 -25.37 -11.46 0.52
N PRO A 44 -26.08 -12.09 -0.43
CA PRO A 44 -26.59 -13.45 -0.24
C PRO A 44 -25.46 -14.42 0.13
N PRO A 45 -25.73 -15.47 0.94
CA PRO A 45 -24.69 -16.40 1.40
C PRO A 45 -23.92 -17.09 0.27
N ASP A 46 -24.59 -17.39 -0.84
CA ASP A 46 -24.01 -18.10 -1.98
C ASP A 46 -23.50 -17.16 -3.09
N CYS A 47 -23.54 -15.85 -2.88
CA CYS A 47 -23.07 -14.86 -3.85
C CYS A 47 -21.56 -14.99 -4.04
N ALA A 48 -21.12 -15.22 -5.28
CA ALA A 48 -19.72 -15.19 -5.64
C ALA A 48 -19.20 -13.74 -5.60
N VAL A 49 -18.12 -13.49 -4.84
CA VAL A 49 -17.51 -12.17 -4.75
C VAL A 49 -16.14 -12.18 -5.41
N THR A 50 -15.94 -11.26 -6.34
CA THR A 50 -14.65 -10.99 -6.98
C THR A 50 -14.26 -9.53 -6.82
N ASN A 51 -12.98 -9.23 -6.91
CA ASN A 51 -12.45 -7.88 -6.72
C ASN A 51 -11.39 -7.52 -7.79
N ALA A 52 -10.91 -6.28 -7.75
CA ALA A 52 -9.93 -5.80 -8.71
C ALA A 52 -8.47 -5.97 -8.22
N THR A 53 -8.16 -6.99 -7.43
CA THR A 53 -6.79 -7.33 -7.05
C THR A 53 -5.94 -7.60 -8.31
N GLY A 54 -4.76 -6.98 -8.40
CA GLY A 54 -3.86 -7.07 -9.56
C GLY A 54 -4.00 -5.90 -10.55
N ALA A 55 -5.05 -5.09 -10.45
CA ALA A 55 -5.26 -3.97 -11.38
C ALA A 55 -4.51 -2.68 -10.99
N TYR A 56 -4.13 -2.53 -9.73
CA TYR A 56 -3.64 -1.25 -9.19
C TYR A 56 -2.14 -1.17 -8.98
N GLY A 57 -1.43 -2.30 -9.03
CA GLY A 57 -0.01 -2.37 -8.70
C GLY A 57 0.86 -1.40 -9.48
N LEU A 58 0.59 -1.22 -10.78
CA LEU A 58 1.33 -0.28 -11.63
C LEU A 58 1.14 1.17 -11.15
N ALA A 59 -0.10 1.66 -11.21
CA ALA A 59 -0.39 3.07 -10.97
C ALA A 59 -0.03 3.51 -9.54
N ILE A 60 -0.39 2.69 -8.53
CA ILE A 60 -0.11 3.03 -7.13
C ILE A 60 1.40 3.00 -6.86
N SER A 61 2.14 2.01 -7.37
CA SER A 61 3.58 1.96 -7.14
C SER A 61 4.36 3.11 -7.79
N GLU A 62 3.90 3.62 -8.94
CA GLU A 62 4.45 4.83 -9.56
C GLU A 62 4.15 6.07 -8.72
N TRP A 63 2.93 6.19 -8.19
CA TRP A 63 2.57 7.26 -7.28
C TRP A 63 3.45 7.23 -6.01
N MET A 64 3.64 6.05 -5.40
CA MET A 64 4.52 5.87 -4.24
C MET A 64 5.95 6.33 -4.53
N LEU A 65 6.51 6.00 -5.69
CA LEU A 65 7.83 6.48 -6.12
C LEU A 65 7.86 8.00 -6.29
N GLY A 66 6.83 8.56 -6.91
CA GLY A 66 6.68 10.01 -7.08
C GLY A 66 6.68 10.73 -5.73
N MET A 67 5.91 10.25 -4.77
CA MET A 67 5.87 10.80 -3.41
C MET A 67 7.20 10.63 -2.68
N TRP A 68 7.86 9.48 -2.80
CA TRP A 68 9.17 9.28 -2.21
C TRP A 68 10.20 10.27 -2.76
N LEU A 69 10.28 10.41 -4.09
CA LEU A 69 11.16 11.39 -4.73
C LEU A 69 10.82 12.82 -4.30
N ALA A 70 9.55 13.18 -4.24
CA ALA A 70 9.12 14.50 -3.82
C ALA A 70 9.61 14.84 -2.40
N LEU A 71 9.56 13.87 -1.49
CA LEU A 71 9.99 14.04 -0.10
C LEU A 71 11.51 14.09 0.03
N ILE A 72 12.27 13.18 -0.59
CA ILE A 72 13.74 13.13 -0.43
C ILE A 72 14.46 14.20 -1.23
N LYS A 73 13.82 14.79 -2.26
CA LYS A 73 14.35 15.88 -3.09
C LYS A 73 13.76 17.24 -2.73
N ASP A 74 12.95 17.32 -1.67
CA ASP A 74 12.34 18.57 -1.21
C ASP A 74 11.53 19.34 -2.28
N LEU A 75 10.90 18.59 -3.22
CA LEU A 75 10.22 19.21 -4.37
C LEU A 75 9.10 20.15 -3.94
N LEU A 76 8.35 19.80 -2.89
CA LEU A 76 7.27 20.65 -2.36
C LEU A 76 7.82 21.95 -1.78
N LEU A 77 8.93 21.88 -1.03
CA LEU A 77 9.58 23.05 -0.46
C LEU A 77 10.15 23.97 -1.58
N TYR A 78 10.75 23.40 -2.61
CA TYR A 78 11.22 24.18 -3.76
C TYR A 78 10.07 24.82 -4.53
N ARG A 79 8.96 24.12 -4.71
CA ARG A 79 7.75 24.69 -5.32
C ARG A 79 7.24 25.89 -4.53
N ASP A 80 7.17 25.79 -3.19
CA ASP A 80 6.69 26.89 -2.33
C ASP A 80 7.63 28.10 -2.40
N ARG A 81 8.95 27.87 -2.40
CA ARG A 81 9.95 28.92 -2.58
C ARG A 81 9.85 29.59 -3.96
N GLN A 82 9.67 28.80 -5.01
CA GLN A 82 9.45 29.33 -6.37
C GLN A 82 8.23 30.24 -6.42
N THR A 83 7.10 29.82 -5.83
CA THR A 83 5.88 30.62 -5.75
C THR A 83 6.15 31.92 -4.98
N ALA A 84 6.94 31.88 -3.92
CA ALA A 84 7.35 33.05 -3.14
C ALA A 84 8.49 33.85 -3.79
N ARG A 85 8.97 33.46 -4.99
CA ARG A 85 10.11 34.07 -5.70
C ARG A 85 11.38 34.16 -4.82
N ARG A 86 11.64 33.12 -4.01
CA ARG A 86 12.78 33.03 -3.11
C ARG A 86 13.76 31.99 -3.63
N TRP A 87 15.04 32.37 -3.67
CA TRP A 87 16.16 31.46 -3.97
C TRP A 87 16.99 31.23 -2.69
N ASP A 88 16.51 30.32 -1.83
CA ASP A 88 17.20 29.94 -0.61
C ASP A 88 17.77 28.52 -0.79
N PRO A 89 19.09 28.31 -0.67
CA PRO A 89 19.66 26.98 -0.77
C PRO A 89 19.20 26.09 0.39
N ILE A 90 18.98 24.81 0.11
CA ILE A 90 18.80 23.81 1.15
C ILE A 90 20.18 23.29 1.54
N THR A 91 20.55 23.45 2.81
CA THR A 91 21.89 23.11 3.31
C THR A 91 21.98 21.69 3.88
N ARG A 92 20.86 20.98 3.99
CA ARG A 92 20.84 19.59 4.46
C ARG A 92 21.33 18.62 3.37
N PRO A 93 21.89 17.44 3.76
CA PRO A 93 22.35 16.46 2.80
C PRO A 93 21.23 16.00 1.86
N VAL A 94 21.54 15.87 0.57
CA VAL A 94 20.62 15.31 -0.43
C VAL A 94 20.53 13.81 -0.23
N ARG A 95 19.30 13.30 -0.09
CA ARG A 95 19.03 11.86 -0.02
C ARG A 95 18.79 11.28 -1.41
N SER A 96 19.12 10.00 -1.59
CA SER A 96 18.94 9.26 -2.85
C SER A 96 18.22 7.94 -2.60
N ILE A 97 17.55 7.43 -3.65
CA ILE A 97 16.96 6.09 -3.64
C ILE A 97 18.06 5.03 -3.67
N ALA A 98 19.12 5.26 -4.47
CA ALA A 98 20.24 4.34 -4.56
C ALA A 98 20.89 4.16 -3.18
N GLY A 99 21.01 2.91 -2.73
CA GLY A 99 21.53 2.53 -1.43
C GLY A 99 20.55 2.72 -0.26
N ALA A 100 19.36 3.29 -0.47
CA ALA A 100 18.37 3.39 0.59
C ALA A 100 17.76 2.02 0.93
N ARG A 101 17.54 1.76 2.23
CA ARG A 101 16.86 0.56 2.70
C ARG A 101 15.34 0.77 2.67
N VAL A 102 14.65 -0.05 1.88
CA VAL A 102 13.18 -0.03 1.72
C VAL A 102 12.59 -1.26 2.39
N LEU A 103 11.64 -1.05 3.28
CA LEU A 103 10.87 -2.10 3.93
C LEU A 103 9.45 -2.13 3.31
N CYS A 104 9.17 -3.16 2.51
CA CYS A 104 7.85 -3.37 1.91
C CYS A 104 7.01 -4.28 2.82
N VAL A 105 6.12 -3.69 3.60
CA VAL A 105 5.20 -4.41 4.50
C VAL A 105 3.93 -4.75 3.74
N GLY A 106 3.82 -6.01 3.37
CA GLY A 106 2.88 -6.50 2.38
C GLY A 106 3.53 -6.62 0.99
N MET A 107 3.65 -7.85 0.50
CA MET A 107 4.27 -8.17 -0.79
C MET A 107 3.23 -8.75 -1.77
N GLY A 108 2.00 -8.16 -1.75
CA GLY A 108 0.96 -8.40 -2.73
C GLY A 108 1.23 -7.67 -4.04
N ASP A 109 0.18 -7.38 -4.83
CA ASP A 109 0.29 -6.68 -6.11
C ASP A 109 1.00 -5.33 -5.99
N ILE A 110 0.52 -4.45 -5.11
CA ILE A 110 1.07 -3.10 -4.93
C ILE A 110 2.50 -3.17 -4.36
N GLY A 111 2.71 -3.89 -3.26
CA GLY A 111 4.01 -3.95 -2.60
C GLY A 111 5.09 -4.58 -3.45
N SER A 112 4.78 -5.66 -4.19
CA SER A 112 5.74 -6.27 -5.13
C SER A 112 6.04 -5.38 -6.33
N SER A 113 5.04 -4.64 -6.83
CA SER A 113 5.22 -3.67 -7.92
C SER A 113 6.11 -2.51 -7.48
N PHE A 114 5.91 -1.99 -6.26
CA PHE A 114 6.76 -0.95 -5.70
C PHE A 114 8.18 -1.45 -5.42
N ALA A 115 8.32 -2.64 -4.81
CA ALA A 115 9.60 -3.27 -4.51
C ALA A 115 10.50 -3.41 -5.75
N ARG A 116 9.94 -3.91 -6.86
CA ARG A 116 10.66 -4.02 -8.14
C ARG A 116 11.17 -2.69 -8.65
N ARG A 117 10.34 -1.64 -8.58
CA ARG A 117 10.71 -0.30 -9.04
C ARG A 117 11.76 0.34 -8.15
N ALA A 118 11.61 0.23 -6.84
CA ALA A 118 12.60 0.72 -5.88
C ALA A 118 13.96 0.04 -6.08
N HIS A 119 13.97 -1.29 -6.26
CA HIS A 119 15.17 -2.04 -6.56
C HIS A 119 15.82 -1.61 -7.89
N ALA A 120 15.03 -1.40 -8.94
CA ALA A 120 15.53 -0.92 -10.24
C ALA A 120 16.20 0.46 -10.15
N LEU A 121 15.85 1.27 -9.15
CA LEU A 121 16.48 2.56 -8.84
C LEU A 121 17.65 2.43 -7.85
N GLY A 122 18.07 1.21 -7.51
CA GLY A 122 19.23 0.92 -6.67
C GLY A 122 18.95 0.86 -5.16
N ALA A 123 17.68 0.77 -4.74
CA ALA A 123 17.36 0.55 -3.34
C ALA A 123 17.60 -0.91 -2.91
N GLU A 124 17.95 -1.10 -1.63
CA GLU A 124 17.97 -2.41 -0.97
C GLU A 124 16.60 -2.71 -0.40
N VAL A 125 15.90 -3.69 -0.97
CA VAL A 125 14.52 -3.99 -0.59
C VAL A 125 14.46 -5.17 0.36
N VAL A 126 13.75 -5.01 1.48
CA VAL A 126 13.33 -6.09 2.39
C VAL A 126 11.81 -6.21 2.32
N GLY A 127 11.33 -7.41 1.99
CA GLY A 127 9.90 -7.72 1.98
C GLY A 127 9.43 -8.28 3.31
N VAL A 128 8.21 -7.95 3.72
CA VAL A 128 7.54 -8.54 4.88
C VAL A 128 6.25 -9.19 4.42
N ARG A 129 6.05 -10.45 4.78
CA ARG A 129 4.83 -11.24 4.51
C ARG A 129 4.34 -11.92 5.79
N ARG A 130 3.09 -12.39 5.77
CA ARG A 130 2.54 -13.19 6.89
C ARG A 130 3.41 -14.43 7.16
N HIS A 131 3.81 -15.11 6.09
CA HIS A 131 4.73 -16.24 6.15
C HIS A 131 5.94 -15.95 5.26
N ALA A 132 7.13 -16.24 5.74
CA ALA A 132 8.34 -16.16 4.94
C ALA A 132 8.16 -17.08 3.71
N ALA A 133 8.43 -16.53 2.54
CA ALA A 133 8.27 -17.20 1.26
C ALA A 133 9.56 -17.04 0.45
N ASP A 134 9.59 -17.61 -0.74
CA ASP A 134 10.70 -17.42 -1.69
C ASP A 134 11.04 -15.94 -1.84
N CYS A 135 12.33 -15.65 -1.80
CA CYS A 135 12.84 -14.29 -1.94
C CYS A 135 12.92 -13.94 -3.43
N PRO A 136 12.10 -12.98 -3.92
CA PRO A 136 12.21 -12.54 -5.29
C PRO A 136 13.58 -11.88 -5.56
N PRO A 137 14.09 -11.90 -6.81
CA PRO A 137 15.43 -11.41 -7.15
C PRO A 137 15.60 -9.90 -6.92
N TYR A 138 14.50 -9.16 -6.78
CA TYR A 138 14.49 -7.72 -6.45
C TYR A 138 14.44 -7.44 -4.95
N CYS A 139 14.47 -8.46 -4.09
CA CYS A 139 14.56 -8.33 -2.64
C CYS A 139 15.89 -8.86 -2.12
N LEU A 140 16.47 -8.18 -1.15
CA LEU A 140 17.61 -8.66 -0.38
C LEU A 140 17.22 -9.88 0.46
N ARG A 141 16.04 -9.84 1.06
CA ARG A 141 15.39 -10.92 1.81
C ARG A 141 13.89 -10.68 1.95
N VAL A 142 13.17 -11.73 2.32
CA VAL A 142 11.77 -11.69 2.74
C VAL A 142 11.68 -12.28 4.14
N VAL A 143 11.04 -11.56 5.05
CA VAL A 143 10.88 -11.98 6.45
C VAL A 143 9.40 -12.12 6.83
N GLY A 144 9.12 -12.84 7.89
CA GLY A 144 7.80 -12.93 8.50
C GLY A 144 7.42 -11.64 9.25
N THR A 145 6.13 -11.48 9.53
CA THR A 145 5.63 -10.33 10.31
C THR A 145 6.16 -10.32 11.76
N ASP A 146 6.58 -11.45 12.29
CA ASP A 146 7.24 -11.60 13.58
C ASP A 146 8.61 -10.89 13.62
N LYS A 147 9.26 -10.72 12.47
CA LYS A 147 10.55 -10.04 12.31
C LYS A 147 10.45 -8.56 11.91
N LEU A 148 9.22 -8.04 11.73
CA LEU A 148 9.00 -6.65 11.30
C LEU A 148 9.76 -5.64 12.18
N ASP A 149 9.70 -5.80 13.48
CA ASP A 149 10.28 -4.85 14.43
C ASP A 149 11.84 -4.82 14.39
N GLU A 150 12.47 -5.90 13.96
CA GLU A 150 13.92 -5.99 13.79
C GLU A 150 14.40 -5.20 12.56
N GLU A 151 13.52 -5.02 11.56
CA GLU A 151 13.85 -4.33 10.30
C GLU A 151 13.62 -2.81 10.34
N LEU A 152 12.76 -2.32 11.24
CA LEU A 152 12.38 -0.91 11.33
C LEU A 152 13.56 0.06 11.56
N PRO A 153 14.54 -0.23 12.45
CA PRO A 153 15.63 0.69 12.73
C PRO A 153 16.55 0.96 11.53
N ALA A 154 16.56 0.06 10.55
CA ALA A 154 17.40 0.18 9.35
C ALA A 154 16.66 0.83 8.16
N ALA A 155 15.33 0.91 8.19
CA ALA A 155 14.53 1.33 7.06
C ALA A 155 14.57 2.85 6.84
N ASP A 156 14.95 3.28 5.65
CA ASP A 156 14.82 4.67 5.18
C ASP A 156 13.41 4.98 4.68
N LEU A 157 12.77 3.99 4.09
CA LEU A 157 11.38 4.02 3.66
C LEU A 157 10.64 2.76 4.11
N ILE A 158 9.44 2.95 4.62
CA ILE A 158 8.50 1.90 4.97
C ILE A 158 7.26 2.07 4.09
N ALA A 159 6.98 1.09 3.24
CA ALA A 159 5.83 1.05 2.35
C ALA A 159 4.81 0.04 2.89
N LEU A 160 3.63 0.52 3.27
CA LEU A 160 2.54 -0.32 3.76
C LEU A 160 1.57 -0.61 2.61
N SER A 161 1.33 -1.88 2.34
CA SER A 161 0.36 -2.35 1.36
C SER A 161 -0.28 -3.65 1.82
N LEU A 162 -0.91 -3.58 3.00
CA LEU A 162 -1.57 -4.70 3.66
C LEU A 162 -3.08 -4.63 3.44
N PRO A 163 -3.79 -5.77 3.42
CA PRO A 163 -5.24 -5.76 3.53
C PRO A 163 -5.67 -5.25 4.91
N GLY A 164 -6.83 -4.60 4.99
CA GLY A 164 -7.47 -4.20 6.24
C GLY A 164 -8.08 -5.41 6.93
N THR A 165 -7.41 -5.98 7.91
CA THR A 165 -7.88 -7.12 8.71
C THR A 165 -7.68 -6.84 10.19
N PRO A 166 -8.37 -7.57 11.10
CA PRO A 166 -8.14 -7.40 12.53
C PRO A 166 -6.66 -7.55 12.94
N GLU A 167 -5.88 -8.40 12.24
CA GLU A 167 -4.46 -8.62 12.52
C GLU A 167 -3.57 -7.48 12.03
N THR A 168 -4.03 -6.70 11.04
CA THR A 168 -3.30 -5.56 10.48
C THR A 168 -3.78 -4.22 11.02
N ASP A 169 -4.90 -4.22 11.72
CA ASP A 169 -5.42 -3.02 12.38
C ASP A 169 -4.42 -2.54 13.44
N HIS A 170 -4.16 -1.24 13.42
CA HIS A 170 -3.15 -0.62 14.29
C HIS A 170 -1.76 -1.30 14.27
N LEU A 171 -1.41 -2.01 13.19
CA LEU A 171 -0.10 -2.66 13.05
C LEU A 171 1.05 -1.66 13.25
N PHE A 172 0.89 -0.43 12.75
CA PHE A 172 1.83 0.68 12.98
C PHE A 172 1.28 1.65 14.02
N ASN A 173 1.37 1.23 15.29
CA ASN A 173 1.05 2.05 16.46
C ASN A 173 2.25 2.92 16.91
N ALA A 174 2.04 3.76 17.91
CA ALA A 174 3.08 4.66 18.44
C ALA A 174 4.35 3.92 18.91
N ALA A 175 4.21 2.74 19.54
CA ALA A 175 5.37 1.96 19.99
C ALA A 175 6.21 1.44 18.81
N ARG A 176 5.57 1.04 17.73
CA ARG A 176 6.26 0.57 16.52
C ARG A 176 6.88 1.73 15.74
N LEU A 177 6.18 2.87 15.63
CA LEU A 177 6.72 4.09 15.03
C LEU A 177 7.96 4.58 15.77
N ALA A 178 8.01 4.45 17.10
CA ALA A 178 9.19 4.81 17.90
C ALA A 178 10.44 3.95 17.62
N LYS A 179 10.28 2.78 16.99
CA LYS A 179 11.41 1.91 16.56
C LYS A 179 11.97 2.30 15.21
N CYS A 180 11.26 3.13 14.45
CA CYS A 180 11.71 3.55 13.14
C CYS A 180 12.93 4.46 13.24
N LYS A 181 13.79 4.39 12.23
CA LYS A 181 14.94 5.30 12.08
C LYS A 181 14.47 6.75 12.05
N PRO A 182 15.13 7.67 12.78
CA PRO A 182 14.84 9.09 12.66
C PRO A 182 14.93 9.58 11.22
N GLY A 183 13.87 10.23 10.74
CA GLY A 183 13.78 10.68 9.35
C GLY A 183 13.36 9.61 8.35
N ALA A 184 12.99 8.41 8.79
CA ALA A 184 12.34 7.42 7.94
C ALA A 184 11.06 7.97 7.34
N ILE A 185 10.75 7.56 6.11
CA ILE A 185 9.51 7.91 5.41
C ILE A 185 8.54 6.73 5.52
N LEU A 186 7.30 7.02 5.87
CA LEU A 186 6.20 6.06 5.84
C LEU A 186 5.24 6.42 4.72
N ILE A 187 4.93 5.45 3.86
CA ILE A 187 3.90 5.56 2.81
C ILE A 187 2.85 4.47 3.08
N ASN A 188 1.60 4.90 3.21
CA ASN A 188 0.45 4.02 3.42
C ASN A 188 -0.64 4.34 2.38
#